data_eca60e0506f20dd0e7cd56bb17371cf3
#
_entry.id   eca60e0506f20dd0e7cd56bb17371cf3
#
_cell.length_a   1.000
_cell.length_b   1.000
_cell.length_c   1.000
_cell.angle_alpha   90.00
_cell.angle_beta   90.00
_cell.angle_gamma   90.00
#
_symmetry.space_group_name_H-M   'P 1'
#
loop_
_entity.id
_entity.type
_entity.pdbx_description
1 polymer ?
#
loop_
_entity_poly.entity_id
_entity_poly.type
_entity_poly.pdbx_seq_one_letter_code
_entity_poly.pdbx_strand_id
1 'polypeptide(L)'
;MKKLHLIMPMGGRGYRFFKDGYSMPKPLIELNGKPFFYWSAQSVMKFVDVADISFVVLQEHIDHFEIDQKIKEYYPQARIVVIPEVLPGAVMTCLEGVKGLDGGAPLLFNDCDHMFVCRDFYDFCAAGDFSAPDAALLTFTSDVPKYSFAKLDEAGCVLYTVEKQAVSTHAICGAYYFSRPEVFVSAAEKYLTSCSYEEFFMSGVYNVLIDGGADVKIFETDLHISFGTPEEYSAAAADDRLKEVDAP
;
A
#
# COMPACT_ATOMS: atom_id res chain seq x y z
N MET A 1 -19.64 5.25 13.23
CA MET A 1 -18.79 5.73 12.10
C MET A 1 -18.20 4.53 11.42
N LYS A 2 -18.08 4.54 10.09
CA LYS A 2 -17.38 3.48 9.36
C LYS A 2 -15.89 3.58 9.69
N LYS A 3 -15.24 2.43 9.84
CA LYS A 3 -13.79 2.35 10.08
C LYS A 3 -13.11 1.78 8.85
N LEU A 4 -11.86 2.16 8.62
CA LEU A 4 -11.05 1.75 7.50
C LEU A 4 -10.63 0.27 7.64
N HIS A 5 -10.71 -0.52 6.58
CA HIS A 5 -10.00 -1.80 6.46
C HIS A 5 -8.59 -1.55 5.95
N LEU A 6 -7.59 -2.02 6.67
CA LEU A 6 -6.19 -1.97 6.23
C LEU A 6 -5.78 -3.32 5.64
N ILE A 7 -5.30 -3.32 4.40
CA ILE A 7 -4.85 -4.53 3.71
C ILE A 7 -3.39 -4.35 3.28
N MET A 8 -2.55 -5.29 3.72
CA MET A 8 -1.11 -5.32 3.42
C MET A 8 -0.84 -6.42 2.39
N PRO A 9 -0.68 -6.09 1.07
CA PRO A 9 -0.35 -7.08 0.05
C PRO A 9 1.13 -7.46 0.14
N MET A 10 1.42 -8.66 0.64
CA MET A 10 2.78 -9.18 0.84
C MET A 10 3.05 -10.47 0.05
N GLY A 11 2.40 -10.61 -1.11
CA GLY A 11 2.47 -11.78 -1.99
C GLY A 11 3.68 -11.83 -2.92
N GLY A 12 4.68 -10.98 -2.73
CA GLY A 12 5.88 -10.94 -3.56
C GLY A 12 7.10 -11.56 -2.89
N ARG A 13 8.03 -12.12 -3.67
CA ARG A 13 9.27 -12.74 -3.17
C ARG A 13 10.37 -11.76 -2.75
N GLY A 14 10.23 -10.45 -3.01
CA GLY A 14 11.25 -9.48 -2.66
C GLY A 14 12.58 -9.67 -3.43
N TYR A 15 12.49 -9.99 -4.74
CA TYR A 15 13.62 -10.42 -5.57
C TYR A 15 14.87 -9.51 -5.52
N ARG A 16 14.69 -8.20 -5.31
CA ARG A 16 15.82 -7.25 -5.20
C ARG A 16 16.69 -7.56 -3.98
N PHE A 17 16.06 -7.81 -2.84
CA PHE A 17 16.75 -8.19 -1.61
C PHE A 17 17.38 -9.58 -1.71
N PHE A 18 16.67 -10.53 -2.33
CA PHE A 18 17.21 -11.86 -2.56
C PHE A 18 18.50 -11.84 -3.41
N LYS A 19 18.54 -11.03 -4.48
CA LYS A 19 19.75 -10.83 -5.29
C LYS A 19 20.93 -10.27 -4.49
N ASP A 20 20.64 -9.46 -3.49
CA ASP A 20 21.64 -8.80 -2.62
C ASP A 20 22.01 -9.66 -1.42
N GLY A 21 21.62 -10.95 -1.42
CA GLY A 21 22.02 -11.96 -0.43
C GLY A 21 21.14 -12.05 0.82
N TYR A 22 20.01 -11.35 0.85
CA TYR A 22 19.05 -11.50 1.95
C TYR A 22 18.30 -12.83 1.84
N SER A 23 18.31 -13.60 2.92
CA SER A 23 17.62 -14.90 2.99
C SER A 23 16.18 -14.80 3.48
N MET A 24 15.80 -13.68 4.12
CA MET A 24 14.45 -13.45 4.64
C MET A 24 13.54 -12.85 3.57
N PRO A 25 12.23 -13.21 3.55
CA PRO A 25 11.24 -12.51 2.75
C PRO A 25 11.22 -11.01 3.08
N LYS A 26 11.05 -10.17 2.08
CA LYS A 26 11.08 -8.71 2.22
C LYS A 26 10.24 -8.19 3.42
N PRO A 27 9.00 -8.64 3.67
CA PRO A 27 8.21 -8.16 4.80
C PRO A 27 8.82 -8.43 6.17
N LEU A 28 9.67 -9.46 6.28
CA LEU A 28 10.32 -9.88 7.52
C LEU A 28 11.74 -9.31 7.73
N ILE A 29 12.27 -8.57 6.76
CA ILE A 29 13.55 -7.88 6.93
C ILE A 29 13.36 -6.85 8.05
N GLU A 30 14.31 -6.84 8.99
CA GLU A 30 14.24 -5.93 10.13
C GLU A 30 14.92 -4.59 9.82
N LEU A 31 14.23 -3.52 10.17
CA LEU A 31 14.71 -2.15 10.18
C LEU A 31 14.61 -1.63 11.62
N ASN A 32 15.74 -1.29 12.24
CA ASN A 32 15.79 -0.83 13.64
C ASN A 32 15.09 -1.79 14.64
N GLY A 33 15.26 -3.12 14.44
CA GLY A 33 14.72 -4.16 15.31
C GLY A 33 13.22 -4.45 15.15
N LYS A 34 12.59 -3.92 14.10
CA LYS A 34 11.19 -4.20 13.74
C LYS A 34 11.10 -4.63 12.28
N PRO A 35 10.21 -5.58 11.91
CA PRO A 35 10.06 -6.02 10.53
C PRO A 35 9.44 -4.91 9.65
N PHE A 36 9.71 -4.94 8.36
CA PHE A 36 9.21 -3.96 7.39
C PHE A 36 7.69 -3.78 7.48
N PHE A 37 6.93 -4.88 7.56
CA PHE A 37 5.47 -4.80 7.65
C PHE A 37 4.99 -4.03 8.89
N TYR A 38 5.77 -4.06 10.00
CA TYR A 38 5.43 -3.32 11.20
C TYR A 38 5.47 -1.80 10.94
N TRP A 39 6.56 -1.29 10.36
CA TRP A 39 6.71 0.13 10.05
C TRP A 39 5.61 0.64 9.13
N SER A 40 5.34 -0.13 8.06
CA SER A 40 4.29 0.23 7.11
C SER A 40 2.90 0.21 7.75
N ALA A 41 2.57 -0.79 8.55
CA ALA A 41 1.30 -0.84 9.26
C ALA A 41 1.17 0.29 10.30
N GLN A 42 2.24 0.66 11.01
CA GLN A 42 2.24 1.76 11.99
C GLN A 42 1.96 3.12 11.34
N SER A 43 2.34 3.33 10.09
CA SER A 43 1.97 4.55 9.34
C SER A 43 0.47 4.82 9.33
N VAL A 44 -0.35 3.79 9.49
CA VAL A 44 -1.81 3.89 9.51
C VAL A 44 -2.36 3.64 10.91
N MET A 45 -2.03 2.50 11.51
CA MET A 45 -2.67 2.03 12.76
C MET A 45 -2.41 2.91 13.97
N LYS A 46 -1.34 3.70 13.97
CA LYS A 46 -1.04 4.65 15.04
C LYS A 46 -1.96 5.88 15.01
N PHE A 47 -2.43 6.26 13.83
CA PHE A 47 -3.12 7.53 13.60
C PHE A 47 -4.57 7.39 13.15
N VAL A 48 -4.96 6.21 12.64
CA VAL A 48 -6.29 5.94 12.10
C VAL A 48 -6.95 4.81 12.89
N ASP A 49 -8.22 4.99 13.26
CA ASP A 49 -9.03 3.94 13.87
C ASP A 49 -9.47 2.94 12.78
N VAL A 50 -8.74 1.85 12.64
CA VAL A 50 -9.04 0.79 11.67
C VAL A 50 -10.03 -0.22 12.21
N ALA A 51 -10.88 -0.78 11.34
CA ALA A 51 -11.81 -1.86 11.69
C ALA A 51 -11.06 -3.16 11.94
N ASP A 52 -10.16 -3.48 11.02
CA ASP A 52 -9.30 -4.65 11.03
C ASP A 52 -8.07 -4.44 10.14
N ILE A 53 -7.08 -5.31 10.30
CA ILE A 53 -5.91 -5.40 9.43
C ILE A 53 -5.81 -6.80 8.84
N SER A 54 -5.59 -6.87 7.53
CA SER A 54 -5.38 -8.11 6.77
C SER A 54 -4.02 -8.12 6.13
N PHE A 55 -3.33 -9.26 6.20
CA PHE A 55 -2.06 -9.48 5.52
C PHE A 55 -2.24 -10.59 4.48
N VAL A 56 -1.91 -10.31 3.21
CA VAL A 56 -1.92 -11.31 2.15
C VAL A 56 -0.51 -11.85 1.99
N VAL A 57 -0.30 -13.12 2.31
CA VAL A 57 1.02 -13.76 2.41
C VAL A 57 1.12 -14.99 1.50
N LEU A 58 2.34 -15.33 1.08
CA LEU A 58 2.61 -16.57 0.36
C LEU A 58 2.61 -17.77 1.32
N GLN A 59 2.07 -18.92 0.85
CA GLN A 59 2.17 -20.17 1.59
C GLN A 59 3.64 -20.53 1.90
N GLU A 60 4.56 -20.35 0.94
CA GLU A 60 6.00 -20.59 1.14
C GLU A 60 6.60 -19.73 2.27
N HIS A 61 6.07 -18.53 2.52
CA HIS A 61 6.53 -17.68 3.62
C HIS A 61 6.03 -18.16 4.98
N ILE A 62 4.89 -18.84 5.03
CA ILE A 62 4.41 -19.55 6.23
C ILE A 62 5.29 -20.76 6.49
N ASP A 63 5.44 -21.63 5.48
CA ASP A 63 6.11 -22.92 5.62
C ASP A 63 7.59 -22.82 6.02
N HIS A 64 8.27 -21.76 5.56
CA HIS A 64 9.72 -21.61 5.78
C HIS A 64 10.11 -20.52 6.77
N PHE A 65 9.23 -19.55 7.04
CA PHE A 65 9.57 -18.36 7.83
C PHE A 65 8.56 -18.03 8.92
N GLU A 66 7.45 -18.80 9.04
CA GLU A 66 6.41 -18.61 10.06
C GLU A 66 5.86 -17.16 10.08
N ILE A 67 5.72 -16.55 8.86
CA ILE A 67 5.35 -15.14 8.73
C ILE A 67 4.01 -14.83 9.40
N ASP A 68 3.06 -15.77 9.40
CA ASP A 68 1.77 -15.67 10.06
C ASP A 68 1.91 -15.54 11.58
N GLN A 69 2.78 -16.31 12.21
CA GLN A 69 3.08 -16.22 13.63
C GLN A 69 3.77 -14.89 13.95
N LYS A 70 4.76 -14.50 13.15
CA LYS A 70 5.46 -13.21 13.32
C LYS A 70 4.52 -12.00 13.19
N ILE A 71 3.56 -12.04 12.28
CA ILE A 71 2.52 -11.02 12.16
C ILE A 71 1.66 -11.00 13.43
N LYS A 72 1.25 -12.16 13.93
CA LYS A 72 0.42 -12.29 15.14
C LYS A 72 1.10 -11.82 16.42
N GLU A 73 2.42 -11.81 16.49
CA GLU A 73 3.18 -11.22 17.61
C GLU A 73 2.91 -9.71 17.74
N TYR A 74 2.77 -8.99 16.63
CA TYR A 74 2.50 -7.55 16.60
C TYR A 74 1.00 -7.22 16.50
N TYR A 75 0.26 -8.03 15.76
CA TYR A 75 -1.16 -7.83 15.45
C TYR A 75 -1.96 -9.12 15.71
N PRO A 76 -2.25 -9.47 16.99
CA PRO A 76 -2.89 -10.75 17.34
C PRO A 76 -4.22 -11.01 16.65
N GLN A 77 -4.97 -9.93 16.34
CA GLN A 77 -6.29 -10.02 15.68
C GLN A 77 -6.21 -9.91 14.15
N ALA A 78 -5.01 -9.76 13.57
CA ALA A 78 -4.87 -9.64 12.13
C ALA A 78 -5.45 -10.85 11.39
N ARG A 79 -6.11 -10.59 10.29
CA ARG A 79 -6.52 -11.63 9.35
C ARG A 79 -5.35 -11.99 8.44
N ILE A 80 -5.06 -13.29 8.32
CA ILE A 80 -4.05 -13.80 7.38
C ILE A 80 -4.76 -14.39 6.18
N VAL A 81 -4.50 -13.85 4.99
CA VAL A 81 -4.99 -14.35 3.71
C VAL A 81 -3.82 -15.03 3.02
N VAL A 82 -3.95 -16.34 2.78
CA VAL A 82 -2.87 -17.13 2.21
C VAL A 82 -3.09 -17.33 0.72
N ILE A 83 -2.08 -17.01 -0.07
CA ILE A 83 -2.04 -17.32 -1.51
C ILE A 83 -1.00 -18.40 -1.77
N PRO A 84 -1.31 -19.40 -2.65
CA PRO A 84 -0.44 -20.56 -2.84
C PRO A 84 0.86 -20.22 -3.57
N GLU A 85 0.83 -19.20 -4.42
CA GLU A 85 1.95 -18.79 -5.28
C GLU A 85 1.91 -17.29 -5.57
N VAL A 86 3.00 -16.77 -6.11
CA VAL A 86 3.09 -15.36 -6.55
C VAL A 86 2.10 -15.11 -7.69
N LEU A 87 1.24 -14.12 -7.51
CA LEU A 87 0.26 -13.73 -8.51
C LEU A 87 0.86 -12.70 -9.50
N PRO A 88 0.30 -12.58 -10.71
CA PRO A 88 0.77 -11.66 -11.75
C PRO A 88 0.55 -10.17 -11.44
N GLY A 89 1.07 -9.69 -10.32
CA GLY A 89 1.05 -8.29 -9.92
C GLY A 89 0.23 -7.99 -8.66
N ALA A 90 0.42 -6.79 -8.15
CA ALA A 90 -0.14 -6.33 -6.86
C ALA A 90 -1.67 -6.34 -6.85
N VAL A 91 -2.33 -5.98 -7.97
CA VAL A 91 -3.80 -5.95 -8.08
C VAL A 91 -4.42 -7.30 -7.76
N MET A 92 -3.86 -8.39 -8.25
CA MET A 92 -4.38 -9.73 -7.98
C MET A 92 -4.21 -10.13 -6.52
N THR A 93 -3.09 -9.76 -5.91
CA THR A 93 -2.86 -9.95 -4.47
C THR A 93 -3.87 -9.13 -3.64
N CYS A 94 -4.15 -7.90 -4.04
CA CYS A 94 -5.16 -7.05 -3.40
C CYS A 94 -6.59 -7.63 -3.54
N LEU A 95 -6.94 -8.19 -4.68
CA LEU A 95 -8.22 -8.87 -4.89
C LEU A 95 -8.41 -10.07 -3.95
N GLU A 96 -7.34 -10.84 -3.66
CA GLU A 96 -7.42 -11.88 -2.63
C GLU A 96 -7.66 -11.27 -1.23
N GLY A 97 -7.03 -10.15 -0.94
CA GLY A 97 -7.17 -9.43 0.33
C GLY A 97 -8.59 -8.97 0.66
N VAL A 98 -9.36 -8.55 -0.34
CA VAL A 98 -10.73 -8.04 -0.13
C VAL A 98 -11.79 -9.14 -0.03
N LYS A 99 -11.50 -10.38 -0.38
CA LYS A 99 -12.47 -11.49 -0.31
C LYS A 99 -12.97 -11.66 1.12
N GLY A 100 -14.28 -11.64 1.30
CA GLY A 100 -14.93 -11.86 2.59
C GLY A 100 -14.87 -10.67 3.55
N LEU A 101 -14.48 -9.47 3.09
CA LEU A 101 -14.73 -8.25 3.85
C LEU A 101 -16.19 -7.85 3.78
N ASP A 102 -16.70 -7.24 4.86
CA ASP A 102 -18.02 -6.63 4.85
C ASP A 102 -18.06 -5.46 3.88
N GLY A 103 -18.99 -5.47 2.95
CA GLY A 103 -19.18 -4.38 1.99
C GLY A 103 -19.54 -3.06 2.67
N GLY A 104 -19.09 -1.98 2.09
CA GLY A 104 -19.49 -0.63 2.44
C GLY A 104 -18.61 0.11 3.46
N ALA A 105 -17.56 -0.48 4.00
CA ALA A 105 -16.49 0.22 4.71
C ALA A 105 -15.37 0.61 3.74
N PRO A 106 -14.69 1.76 3.95
CA PRO A 106 -13.55 2.14 3.13
C PRO A 106 -12.37 1.20 3.34
N LEU A 107 -11.48 1.13 2.36
CA LEU A 107 -10.26 0.32 2.47
C LEU A 107 -9.01 1.10 2.02
N LEU A 108 -7.89 0.73 2.61
CA LEU A 108 -6.56 1.16 2.23
C LEU A 108 -5.69 -0.07 1.98
N PHE A 109 -5.16 -0.19 0.78
CA PHE A 109 -4.02 -1.07 0.54
C PHE A 109 -2.75 -0.32 0.88
N ASN A 110 -1.83 -0.97 1.58
CA ASN A 110 -0.57 -0.37 1.98
C ASN A 110 0.58 -1.36 1.76
N ASP A 111 1.53 -1.00 0.91
CA ASP A 111 2.72 -1.82 0.65
C ASP A 111 3.56 -1.95 1.93
N CYS A 112 4.31 -3.03 2.05
CA CYS A 112 5.03 -3.37 3.29
C CYS A 112 6.45 -2.80 3.40
N ASP A 113 6.87 -1.95 2.47
CA ASP A 113 8.26 -1.55 2.28
C ASP A 113 8.49 -0.03 2.30
N HIS A 114 7.62 0.67 3.00
CA HIS A 114 7.73 2.11 3.25
C HIS A 114 7.05 2.49 4.57
N MET A 115 7.39 3.68 5.05
CA MET A 115 6.72 4.32 6.17
C MET A 115 6.36 5.76 5.78
N PHE A 116 5.20 6.24 6.22
CA PHE A 116 4.78 7.62 5.97
C PHE A 116 4.06 8.24 7.17
N VAL A 117 4.00 9.57 7.15
CA VAL A 117 3.08 10.40 7.93
C VAL A 117 2.28 11.24 6.93
N CYS A 118 0.95 11.24 7.05
CA CYS A 118 0.05 11.99 6.17
C CYS A 118 -1.13 12.55 6.96
N ARG A 119 -0.97 13.74 7.53
CA ARG A 119 -1.97 14.36 8.43
C ARG A 119 -3.29 14.59 7.74
N ASP A 120 -3.29 15.08 6.51
CA ASP A 120 -4.52 15.32 5.75
C ASP A 120 -5.32 14.04 5.55
N PHE A 121 -4.65 12.90 5.31
CA PHE A 121 -5.32 11.60 5.21
C PHE A 121 -5.85 11.13 6.58
N TYR A 122 -5.10 11.38 7.66
CA TYR A 122 -5.56 11.01 9.01
C TYR A 122 -6.77 11.85 9.43
N ASP A 123 -6.77 13.15 9.14
CA ASP A 123 -7.90 14.05 9.40
C ASP A 123 -9.13 13.67 8.58
N PHE A 124 -8.93 13.30 7.31
CA PHE A 124 -9.98 12.74 6.45
C PHE A 124 -10.60 11.47 7.07
N CYS A 125 -9.78 10.54 7.53
CA CYS A 125 -10.26 9.32 8.19
C CYS A 125 -10.98 9.64 9.51
N ALA A 126 -10.47 10.57 10.31
CA ALA A 126 -11.07 10.99 11.57
C ALA A 126 -12.41 11.69 11.40
N ALA A 127 -12.61 12.42 10.29
CA ALA A 127 -13.90 13.02 9.95
C ALA A 127 -14.98 11.95 9.70
N GLY A 128 -14.60 10.75 9.23
CA GLY A 128 -15.49 9.60 9.08
C GLY A 128 -16.55 9.74 7.99
N ASP A 129 -16.42 10.73 7.12
CA ASP A 129 -17.23 10.90 5.92
C ASP A 129 -16.46 10.38 4.71
N PHE A 130 -16.77 9.16 4.31
CA PHE A 130 -16.18 8.47 3.17
C PHE A 130 -17.07 8.52 1.92
N SER A 131 -17.95 9.51 1.82
CA SER A 131 -18.83 9.69 0.65
C SER A 131 -18.07 10.21 -0.59
N ALA A 132 -16.97 10.94 -0.37
CA ALA A 132 -16.04 11.43 -1.38
C ALA A 132 -14.64 11.58 -0.77
N PRO A 133 -13.54 11.41 -1.52
CA PRO A 133 -13.50 10.93 -2.91
C PRO A 133 -13.83 9.43 -3.06
N ASP A 134 -14.10 8.97 -4.30
CA ASP A 134 -14.29 7.54 -4.61
C ASP A 134 -13.01 6.74 -4.35
N ALA A 135 -11.86 7.33 -4.70
CA ALA A 135 -10.54 6.77 -4.46
C ALA A 135 -9.48 7.87 -4.27
N ALA A 136 -8.40 7.54 -3.58
CA ALA A 136 -7.27 8.46 -3.44
C ALA A 136 -5.94 7.72 -3.43
N LEU A 137 -4.90 8.42 -3.89
CA LEU A 137 -3.51 7.98 -3.87
C LEU A 137 -2.77 8.77 -2.79
N LEU A 138 -2.01 8.09 -1.93
CA LEU A 138 -1.05 8.79 -1.10
C LEU A 138 0.23 9.00 -1.91
N THR A 139 0.73 10.23 -1.91
CA THR A 139 1.87 10.65 -2.73
C THR A 139 2.94 11.33 -1.89
N PHE A 140 4.15 11.37 -2.44
CA PHE A 140 5.27 12.14 -1.91
C PHE A 140 6.01 12.84 -3.04
N THR A 141 6.73 13.90 -2.72
CA THR A 141 7.49 14.65 -3.72
C THR A 141 8.72 13.88 -4.17
N SER A 142 8.78 13.50 -5.46
CA SER A 142 9.93 12.87 -6.11
C SER A 142 9.88 13.08 -7.62
N ASP A 143 11.07 13.07 -8.26
CA ASP A 143 11.26 13.06 -9.73
C ASP A 143 11.97 11.78 -10.22
N VAL A 144 12.19 10.82 -9.32
CA VAL A 144 12.93 9.60 -9.61
C VAL A 144 12.04 8.61 -10.38
N PRO A 145 12.37 8.25 -11.64
CA PRO A 145 11.46 7.52 -12.54
C PRO A 145 11.24 6.04 -12.19
N LYS A 146 11.72 5.56 -11.05
CA LYS A 146 11.46 4.19 -10.58
C LYS A 146 10.07 4.02 -9.94
N TYR A 147 9.42 5.14 -9.58
CA TYR A 147 8.10 5.15 -8.96
C TYR A 147 6.97 5.26 -9.99
N SER A 148 5.76 5.02 -9.53
CA SER A 148 4.54 5.41 -10.24
C SER A 148 4.21 6.86 -9.92
N PHE A 149 3.58 7.58 -10.84
CA PHE A 149 3.27 9.01 -10.69
C PHE A 149 1.81 9.30 -10.99
N ALA A 150 1.24 10.27 -10.27
CA ALA A 150 -0.06 10.85 -10.56
C ALA A 150 0.10 12.21 -11.23
N LYS A 151 -0.58 12.44 -12.38
CA LYS A 151 -0.69 13.75 -13.02
C LYS A 151 -1.98 14.42 -12.59
N LEU A 152 -1.89 15.67 -12.12
CA LEU A 152 -3.04 16.45 -11.69
C LEU A 152 -3.42 17.50 -12.75
N ASP A 153 -4.70 17.89 -12.74
CA ASP A 153 -5.20 19.09 -13.40
C ASP A 153 -4.98 20.35 -12.52
N GLU A 154 -5.42 21.50 -13.02
CA GLU A 154 -5.32 22.79 -12.31
C GLU A 154 -6.21 22.85 -11.04
N ALA A 155 -7.20 21.99 -10.93
CA ALA A 155 -8.10 21.87 -9.78
C ALA A 155 -7.61 20.86 -8.74
N GLY A 156 -6.47 20.18 -8.99
CA GLY A 156 -5.90 19.16 -8.10
C GLY A 156 -6.56 17.78 -8.23
N CYS A 157 -7.35 17.54 -9.27
CA CYS A 157 -7.90 16.22 -9.56
C CYS A 157 -6.88 15.37 -10.33
N VAL A 158 -6.87 14.06 -10.10
CA VAL A 158 -5.98 13.15 -10.82
C VAL A 158 -6.48 12.94 -12.24
N LEU A 159 -5.67 13.33 -13.25
CA LEU A 159 -5.96 13.12 -14.66
C LEU A 159 -5.62 11.71 -15.14
N TYR A 160 -4.51 11.19 -14.71
CA TYR A 160 -4.03 9.84 -14.99
C TYR A 160 -2.87 9.47 -14.07
N THR A 161 -2.56 8.19 -14.03
CA THR A 161 -1.36 7.63 -13.39
C THR A 161 -0.48 6.94 -14.43
N VAL A 162 0.81 6.85 -14.17
CA VAL A 162 1.76 6.17 -15.06
C VAL A 162 2.86 5.48 -14.27
N GLU A 163 3.31 4.31 -14.77
CA GLU A 163 4.39 3.55 -14.20
C GLU A 163 5.75 4.00 -14.71
N LYS A 164 6.70 4.20 -13.79
CA LYS A 164 8.13 4.40 -14.08
C LYS A 164 8.44 5.55 -15.05
N GLN A 165 7.63 6.60 -15.01
CA GLN A 165 7.80 7.82 -15.79
C GLN A 165 7.45 9.04 -14.92
N ALA A 166 8.43 9.90 -14.67
CA ALA A 166 8.24 11.12 -13.86
C ALA A 166 7.50 12.21 -14.66
N VAL A 167 6.17 12.08 -14.78
CA VAL A 167 5.29 13.06 -15.48
C VAL A 167 4.87 14.23 -14.59
N SER A 168 5.20 14.16 -13.32
CA SER A 168 4.91 15.15 -12.28
C SER A 168 5.91 14.97 -11.13
N THR A 169 5.70 15.69 -10.02
CA THR A 169 6.41 15.47 -8.76
C THR A 169 5.62 14.63 -7.75
N HIS A 170 4.39 14.19 -8.10
CA HIS A 170 3.52 13.41 -7.22
C HIS A 170 3.79 11.91 -7.42
N ALA A 171 4.86 11.41 -6.79
CA ALA A 171 5.19 9.99 -6.78
C ALA A 171 4.25 9.25 -5.83
N ILE A 172 3.71 8.11 -6.26
CA ILE A 172 2.80 7.27 -5.46
C ILE A 172 3.63 6.49 -4.44
N CYS A 173 3.28 6.61 -3.15
CA CYS A 173 4.09 6.02 -2.08
C CYS A 173 3.84 4.53 -1.83
N GLY A 174 2.82 3.92 -2.46
CA GLY A 174 2.44 2.54 -2.20
C GLY A 174 1.25 2.39 -1.23
N ALA A 175 0.50 3.48 -1.01
CA ALA A 175 -0.73 3.49 -0.23
C ALA A 175 -1.90 3.96 -1.11
N TYR A 176 -2.99 3.15 -1.15
CA TYR A 176 -4.06 3.21 -2.14
C TYR A 176 -5.41 3.13 -1.44
N TYR A 177 -6.12 4.26 -1.36
CA TYR A 177 -7.44 4.35 -0.72
C TYR A 177 -8.58 4.14 -1.73
N PHE A 178 -9.64 3.46 -1.26
CA PHE A 178 -10.92 3.32 -1.97
C PHE A 178 -12.06 3.48 -0.97
N SER A 179 -13.10 4.22 -1.34
CA SER A 179 -14.26 4.51 -0.48
C SER A 179 -15.06 3.26 -0.11
N ARG A 180 -14.97 2.19 -0.92
CA ARG A 180 -15.63 0.89 -0.73
C ARG A 180 -14.90 -0.22 -1.48
N PRO A 181 -14.97 -1.48 -1.01
CA PRO A 181 -14.41 -2.63 -1.73
C PRO A 181 -14.92 -2.76 -3.18
N GLU A 182 -16.19 -2.48 -3.43
CA GLU A 182 -16.79 -2.59 -4.76
C GLU A 182 -16.20 -1.62 -5.78
N VAL A 183 -15.78 -0.43 -5.34
CA VAL A 183 -15.08 0.56 -6.19
C VAL A 183 -13.77 -0.03 -6.70
N PHE A 184 -12.99 -0.63 -5.79
CA PHE A 184 -11.74 -1.29 -6.16
C PHE A 184 -12.00 -2.52 -7.04
N VAL A 185 -12.85 -3.45 -6.61
CA VAL A 185 -13.08 -4.73 -7.30
C VAL A 185 -13.55 -4.50 -8.73
N SER A 186 -14.57 -3.64 -8.92
CA SER A 186 -15.12 -3.35 -10.26
C SER A 186 -14.08 -2.73 -11.20
N ALA A 187 -13.23 -1.84 -10.70
CA ALA A 187 -12.17 -1.24 -11.50
C ALA A 187 -11.03 -2.23 -11.77
N ALA A 188 -10.64 -3.02 -10.78
CA ALA A 188 -9.60 -4.03 -10.91
C ALA A 188 -9.98 -5.10 -11.94
N GLU A 189 -11.20 -5.64 -11.91
CA GLU A 189 -11.69 -6.62 -12.90
C GLU A 189 -11.63 -6.07 -14.33
N LYS A 190 -12.02 -4.81 -14.54
CA LYS A 190 -11.90 -4.16 -15.85
C LYS A 190 -10.42 -4.00 -16.25
N TYR A 191 -9.58 -3.55 -15.32
CA TYR A 191 -8.15 -3.38 -15.56
C TYR A 191 -7.46 -4.67 -15.96
N LEU A 192 -7.76 -5.80 -15.31
CA LEU A 192 -7.20 -7.12 -15.66
C LEU A 192 -7.45 -7.52 -17.12
N THR A 193 -8.51 -7.03 -17.74
CA THR A 193 -8.84 -7.32 -19.14
C THR A 193 -8.25 -6.33 -20.15
N SER A 194 -7.79 -5.16 -19.70
CA SER A 194 -7.30 -4.05 -20.55
C SER A 194 -5.84 -3.68 -20.32
N CYS A 195 -5.19 -4.27 -19.33
CA CYS A 195 -3.81 -3.96 -18.97
C CYS A 195 -2.83 -4.29 -20.10
N SER A 196 -1.96 -3.32 -20.41
CA SER A 196 -0.88 -3.47 -21.39
C SER A 196 0.50 -3.69 -20.77
N TYR A 197 0.60 -3.65 -19.43
CA TYR A 197 1.85 -3.94 -18.73
C TYR A 197 2.05 -5.45 -18.52
N GLU A 198 3.28 -5.87 -18.31
CA GLU A 198 3.61 -7.27 -17.97
C GLU A 198 3.08 -7.68 -16.59
N GLU A 199 2.89 -6.71 -15.68
CA GLU A 199 2.35 -6.91 -14.34
C GLU A 199 1.14 -6.00 -14.10
N PHE A 200 0.22 -6.46 -13.25
CA PHE A 200 -0.96 -5.68 -12.87
C PHE A 200 -0.63 -4.73 -11.71
N PHE A 201 -0.22 -3.50 -12.05
CA PHE A 201 0.11 -2.44 -11.09
C PHE A 201 -1.14 -1.76 -10.54
N MET A 202 -1.10 -1.37 -9.26
CA MET A 202 -2.23 -0.68 -8.62
C MET A 202 -2.55 0.67 -9.26
N SER A 203 -1.55 1.40 -9.75
CA SER A 203 -1.75 2.66 -10.48
C SER A 203 -2.69 2.52 -11.67
N GLY A 204 -2.63 1.40 -12.40
CA GLY A 204 -3.50 1.17 -13.55
C GLY A 204 -4.99 1.05 -13.21
N VAL A 205 -5.33 0.59 -12.00
CA VAL A 205 -6.73 0.56 -11.52
C VAL A 205 -7.31 1.97 -11.43
N TYR A 206 -6.50 2.94 -11.03
CA TYR A 206 -6.92 4.34 -10.94
C TYR A 206 -7.24 4.94 -12.31
N ASN A 207 -6.50 4.59 -13.36
CA ASN A 207 -6.85 5.02 -14.71
C ASN A 207 -8.24 4.53 -15.14
N VAL A 208 -8.60 3.29 -14.81
CA VAL A 208 -9.95 2.76 -15.08
C VAL A 208 -11.04 3.53 -14.31
N LEU A 209 -10.77 3.94 -13.07
CA LEU A 209 -11.69 4.76 -12.29
C LEU A 209 -11.85 6.16 -12.90
N ILE A 210 -10.75 6.80 -13.27
CA ILE A 210 -10.71 8.14 -13.86
C ILE A 210 -11.47 8.14 -15.20
N ASP A 211 -11.20 7.17 -16.07
CA ASP A 211 -11.90 6.99 -17.35
C ASP A 211 -13.41 6.73 -17.14
N GLY A 212 -13.79 6.14 -16.02
CA GLY A 212 -15.17 5.93 -15.59
C GLY A 212 -15.83 7.16 -14.96
N GLY A 213 -15.12 8.27 -14.79
CA GLY A 213 -15.62 9.52 -14.20
C GLY A 213 -15.66 9.54 -12.67
N ALA A 214 -14.92 8.64 -12.01
CA ALA A 214 -14.80 8.63 -10.55
C ALA A 214 -14.02 9.86 -10.03
N ASP A 215 -14.38 10.34 -8.84
CA ASP A 215 -13.61 11.38 -8.13
C ASP A 215 -12.35 10.75 -7.51
N VAL A 216 -11.19 11.06 -8.08
CA VAL A 216 -9.89 10.57 -7.63
C VAL A 216 -9.02 11.74 -7.19
N LYS A 217 -8.53 11.68 -5.95
CA LYS A 217 -7.70 12.71 -5.32
C LYS A 217 -6.32 12.18 -4.94
N ILE A 218 -5.45 13.07 -4.48
CA ILE A 218 -4.21 12.72 -3.79
C ILE A 218 -4.26 13.22 -2.34
N PHE A 219 -3.50 12.54 -1.47
CA PHE A 219 -3.04 13.06 -0.18
C PHE A 219 -1.51 13.06 -0.22
N GLU A 220 -0.89 14.23 -0.13
CA GLU A 220 0.56 14.34 -0.09
C GLU A 220 1.07 14.06 1.33
N THR A 221 2.05 13.16 1.44
CA THR A 221 2.62 12.77 2.74
C THR A 221 3.50 13.89 3.30
N ASP A 222 3.39 14.17 4.61
CA ASP A 222 4.32 15.07 5.34
C ASP A 222 5.71 14.46 5.46
N LEU A 223 5.77 13.14 5.54
CA LEU A 223 6.98 12.33 5.60
C LEU A 223 6.79 11.04 4.82
N HIS A 224 7.76 10.66 4.02
CA HIS A 224 7.84 9.34 3.40
C HIS A 224 9.27 8.81 3.50
N ILE A 225 9.42 7.58 3.95
CA ILE A 225 10.69 6.85 4.01
C ILE A 225 10.49 5.51 3.33
N SER A 226 11.13 5.32 2.18
CA SER A 226 11.12 4.06 1.44
C SER A 226 12.25 3.14 1.92
N PHE A 227 11.99 1.85 1.97
CA PHE A 227 12.98 0.80 2.24
C PHE A 227 12.74 -0.43 1.35
N GLY A 228 12.21 -0.21 0.14
CA GLY A 228 11.85 -1.25 -0.84
C GLY A 228 13.01 -1.80 -1.66
N THR A 229 14.20 -1.20 -1.54
CA THR A 229 15.46 -1.70 -2.16
C THR A 229 16.58 -1.71 -1.11
N PRO A 230 17.67 -2.49 -1.31
CA PRO A 230 18.81 -2.49 -0.39
C PRO A 230 19.42 -1.10 -0.15
N GLU A 231 19.45 -0.24 -1.19
CA GLU A 231 19.95 1.13 -1.08
C GLU A 231 19.03 1.98 -0.22
N GLU A 232 17.70 1.90 -0.45
CA GLU A 232 16.70 2.61 0.35
C GLU A 232 16.68 2.12 1.79
N TYR A 233 16.80 0.80 2.00
CA TYR A 233 16.92 0.21 3.33
C TYR A 233 18.13 0.79 4.08
N SER A 234 19.30 0.87 3.43
CA SER A 234 20.50 1.41 4.05
C SER A 234 20.32 2.90 4.43
N ALA A 235 19.65 3.67 3.59
CA ALA A 235 19.32 5.06 3.88
C ALA A 235 18.31 5.19 5.03
N ALA A 236 17.26 4.36 5.03
CA ALA A 236 16.24 4.35 6.08
C ALA A 236 16.81 3.92 7.44
N ALA A 237 17.75 2.97 7.47
CA ALA A 237 18.41 2.53 8.72
C ALA A 237 19.20 3.65 9.40
N ALA A 238 19.65 4.64 8.65
CA ALA A 238 20.36 5.83 9.15
C ALA A 238 19.42 7.02 9.42
N ASP A 239 18.12 6.90 9.15
CA ASP A 239 17.15 7.98 9.29
C ASP A 239 16.54 8.02 10.69
N ASP A 240 16.92 9.03 11.48
CA ASP A 240 16.41 9.20 12.85
C ASP A 240 14.90 9.48 12.92
N ARG A 241 14.27 9.94 11.83
CA ARG A 241 12.82 10.23 11.77
C ARG A 241 11.96 8.97 11.94
N LEU A 242 12.49 7.78 11.64
CA LEU A 242 11.82 6.51 11.98
C LEU A 242 11.53 6.39 13.48
N LYS A 243 12.43 6.88 14.33
CA LYS A 243 12.27 6.84 15.79
C LYS A 243 11.14 7.75 16.28
N GLU A 244 10.85 8.84 15.56
CA GLU A 244 9.76 9.76 15.91
C GLU A 244 8.39 9.11 15.68
N VAL A 245 8.28 8.21 14.70
CA VAL A 245 7.03 7.47 14.43
C VAL A 245 6.84 6.32 15.42
N ASP A 246 7.91 5.70 15.92
CA ASP A 246 7.83 4.62 16.92
C ASP A 246 7.67 5.15 18.37
N ALA A 247 7.85 6.44 18.60
CA ALA A 247 7.65 7.04 19.91
C ALA A 247 6.18 6.86 20.38
N PRO A 248 5.96 6.54 21.66
CA PRO A 248 4.65 6.24 22.23
C PRO A 248 3.68 7.43 22.18
#